data_081f573d9aebb653641874a53f8c85b7
#
_entry.id   081f573d9aebb653641874a53f8c85b7
#
_cell.length_a   1.000
_cell.length_b   1.000
_cell.length_c   1.000
_cell.angle_alpha   90.00
_cell.angle_beta   90.00
_cell.angle_gamma   90.00
#
_symmetry.space_group_name_H-M   'P 1'
#
loop_
_entity.id
_entity.type
_entity.pdbx_description
1 polymer ?
#
loop_
_entity_poly.entity_id
_entity_poly.type
_entity_poly.pdbx_seq_one_letter_code
_entity_poly.pdbx_strand_id
1 'polypeptide(L)'
;MLPFSSSRFSSGLKMIPQQLFTKEDSNDDNIFYATPRLVKHIDENACQVLTNYYDQLLRDGDAVLDLMSSWVSHLPDHKHYSRVSGQGMNQIELQNNSQLTDFHIQNLNNEQQLPYGNEEFDLCTIAVSVQYLTSPVQVFKEIYRVLKPNGTCCVSFSNRMFPMKAILAWRIFTGEDHCRLVAWYFEMAGEFREIQSEQLVSKNSNFDPLYVVTAKKILV
;
A
#
# COMPACT_ATOMS: atom_id res chain seq x y z
N MET A 1 -18.37 -15.95 5.54
CA MET A 1 -18.02 -14.53 5.28
C MET A 1 -18.48 -14.21 3.88
N LEU A 2 -19.34 -13.21 3.69
CA LEU A 2 -19.79 -12.84 2.34
C LEU A 2 -18.84 -11.77 1.80
N PRO A 3 -18.28 -11.92 0.60
CA PRO A 3 -17.48 -10.88 -0.01
C PRO A 3 -18.38 -9.65 -0.26
N PHE A 4 -17.92 -8.48 0.14
CA PHE A 4 -18.61 -7.23 -0.20
C PHE A 4 -18.53 -7.04 -1.72
N SER A 5 -19.67 -7.21 -2.38
CA SER A 5 -19.79 -7.05 -3.83
C SER A 5 -19.56 -5.59 -4.23
N SER A 6 -18.63 -5.36 -5.15
CA SER A 6 -18.24 -4.06 -5.72
C SER A 6 -19.35 -3.29 -6.44
N SER A 7 -20.58 -3.81 -6.50
CA SER A 7 -21.65 -3.26 -7.35
C SER A 7 -22.37 -2.02 -6.83
N ARG A 8 -21.96 -1.42 -5.70
CA ARG A 8 -22.63 -0.24 -5.12
C ARG A 8 -21.81 1.05 -5.09
N PHE A 9 -20.60 1.08 -5.66
CA PHE A 9 -19.73 2.25 -5.61
C PHE A 9 -19.78 3.17 -6.84
N SER A 10 -20.45 2.78 -7.91
CA SER A 10 -20.36 3.46 -9.21
C SER A 10 -21.15 4.77 -9.35
N SER A 11 -21.74 5.35 -8.32
CA SER A 11 -22.66 6.49 -8.53
C SER A 11 -22.51 7.74 -7.67
N GLY A 12 -21.42 7.90 -6.86
CA GLY A 12 -21.44 9.01 -5.88
C GLY A 12 -20.22 9.91 -5.74
N LEU A 13 -19.01 9.43 -5.88
CA LEU A 13 -17.80 10.20 -5.54
C LEU A 13 -16.97 10.54 -6.79
N LYS A 14 -17.44 11.46 -7.63
CA LYS A 14 -16.66 11.92 -8.79
C LYS A 14 -15.45 12.76 -8.43
N MET A 15 -15.40 13.39 -7.27
CA MET A 15 -14.25 14.14 -6.78
C MET A 15 -14.22 14.17 -5.24
N ILE A 16 -13.11 13.77 -4.64
CA ILE A 16 -12.86 13.95 -3.22
C ILE A 16 -12.25 15.36 -3.02
N PRO A 17 -12.73 16.16 -2.06
CA PRO A 17 -12.19 17.50 -1.81
C PRO A 17 -10.68 17.44 -1.49
N GLN A 18 -9.90 18.33 -2.11
CA GLN A 18 -8.44 18.39 -1.95
C GLN A 18 -8.01 18.54 -0.49
N GLN A 19 -8.82 19.23 0.34
CA GLN A 19 -8.53 19.40 1.77
C GLN A 19 -8.42 18.07 2.52
N LEU A 20 -9.07 16.99 2.06
CA LEU A 20 -8.98 15.67 2.69
C LEU A 20 -7.60 15.02 2.53
N PHE A 21 -6.79 15.51 1.60
CA PHE A 21 -5.41 15.04 1.37
C PHE A 21 -4.35 15.91 2.08
N THR A 22 -4.75 16.89 2.90
CA THR A 22 -3.81 17.70 3.66
C THR A 22 -3.36 16.97 4.94
N LYS A 23 -2.12 17.24 5.36
CA LYS A 23 -1.53 16.78 6.62
C LYS A 23 -1.60 17.88 7.67
N GLU A 24 -1.57 17.51 8.93
CA GLU A 24 -1.41 18.49 10.03
C GLU A 24 0.01 19.02 10.07
N ASP A 25 1.01 18.13 10.03
CA ASP A 25 2.40 18.50 9.85
C ASP A 25 2.75 18.52 8.35
N SER A 26 2.82 19.71 7.77
CA SER A 26 3.20 19.95 6.38
C SER A 26 4.70 20.11 6.15
N ASN A 27 5.54 19.99 7.21
CA ASN A 27 6.99 19.98 7.04
C ASN A 27 7.44 18.83 6.14
N ASP A 28 8.61 19.03 5.53
CA ASP A 28 9.19 18.01 4.63
C ASP A 28 9.26 16.64 5.31
N ASP A 29 8.65 15.64 4.66
CA ASP A 29 8.64 14.27 5.15
C ASP A 29 10.07 13.69 5.25
N ASN A 30 11.03 14.18 4.47
CA ASN A 30 12.43 13.77 4.57
C ASN A 30 13.01 14.04 5.98
N ILE A 31 12.59 15.11 6.65
CA ILE A 31 13.02 15.42 8.03
C ILE A 31 12.42 14.38 9.00
N PHE A 32 11.13 14.10 8.87
CA PHE A 32 10.43 13.16 9.74
C PHE A 32 10.97 11.72 9.62
N TYR A 33 11.25 11.29 8.38
CA TYR A 33 11.75 9.94 8.09
C TYR A 33 13.28 9.82 8.10
N ALA A 34 14.03 10.89 8.43
CA ALA A 34 15.49 10.83 8.54
C ALA A 34 15.97 9.87 9.65
N THR A 35 15.24 9.78 10.76
CA THR A 35 15.57 8.85 11.86
C THR A 35 14.99 7.47 11.57
N PRO A 36 15.82 6.42 11.46
CA PRO A 36 15.35 5.07 11.18
C PRO A 36 14.51 4.50 12.33
N ARG A 37 13.49 3.74 12.00
CA ARG A 37 12.58 3.07 12.93
C ARG A 37 12.52 1.58 12.63
N LEU A 38 13.45 0.82 13.24
CA LEU A 38 13.50 -0.64 13.10
C LEU A 38 12.49 -1.31 14.06
N VAL A 39 11.23 -0.92 13.94
CA VAL A 39 10.11 -1.45 14.74
C VAL A 39 8.95 -1.80 13.82
N LYS A 40 8.22 -2.86 14.15
CA LYS A 40 6.98 -3.18 13.46
C LYS A 40 5.89 -2.18 13.86
N HIS A 41 5.12 -1.69 12.91
CA HIS A 41 4.08 -0.69 13.14
C HIS A 41 2.70 -1.29 13.42
N ILE A 42 2.57 -2.61 13.28
CA ILE A 42 1.43 -3.43 13.65
C ILE A 42 1.92 -4.60 14.51
N ASP A 43 1.01 -5.21 15.28
CA ASP A 43 1.36 -6.33 16.14
C ASP A 43 1.74 -7.60 15.36
N GLU A 44 2.32 -8.57 16.06
CA GLU A 44 2.82 -9.80 15.45
C GLU A 44 1.71 -10.63 14.79
N ASN A 45 0.50 -10.63 15.36
CA ASN A 45 -0.64 -11.33 14.77
C ASN A 45 -1.02 -10.71 13.42
N ALA A 46 -1.11 -9.38 13.36
CA ALA A 46 -1.41 -8.68 12.11
C ALA A 46 -0.30 -8.89 11.06
N CYS A 47 0.97 -8.90 11.47
CA CYS A 47 2.10 -9.23 10.59
C CYS A 47 1.95 -10.64 10.00
N GLN A 48 1.69 -11.64 10.82
CA GLN A 48 1.54 -13.03 10.37
C GLN A 48 0.34 -13.19 9.44
N VAL A 49 -0.79 -12.57 9.76
CA VAL A 49 -1.99 -12.59 8.91
C VAL A 49 -1.71 -11.93 7.56
N LEU A 50 -0.95 -10.82 7.53
CA LEU A 50 -0.56 -10.15 6.29
C LEU A 50 0.36 -11.04 5.43
N THR A 51 1.36 -11.67 6.05
CA THR A 51 2.25 -12.62 5.36
C THR A 51 1.45 -13.79 4.74
N ASN A 52 0.51 -14.37 5.50
CA ASN A 52 -0.35 -15.43 4.99
C ASN A 52 -1.26 -14.96 3.84
N TYR A 53 -1.69 -13.71 3.87
CA TYR A 53 -2.47 -13.14 2.78
C TYR A 53 -1.61 -12.94 1.51
N TYR A 54 -0.40 -12.41 1.65
CA TYR A 54 0.54 -12.29 0.54
C TYR A 54 0.92 -13.64 -0.07
N ASP A 55 0.99 -14.70 0.76
CA ASP A 55 1.28 -16.06 0.28
C ASP A 55 0.24 -16.57 -0.74
N GLN A 56 -1.03 -16.14 -0.59
CA GLN A 56 -2.11 -16.50 -1.53
C GLN A 56 -2.04 -15.72 -2.84
N LEU A 57 -1.42 -14.53 -2.84
CA LEU A 57 -1.30 -13.67 -4.01
C LEU A 57 -0.06 -13.99 -4.85
N LEU A 58 0.99 -14.52 -4.23
CA LEU A 58 2.33 -14.67 -4.79
C LEU A 58 2.60 -16.09 -5.30
N ARG A 59 3.43 -16.18 -6.33
CA ARG A 59 3.96 -17.41 -6.90
C ARG A 59 5.49 -17.37 -6.89
N ASP A 60 6.11 -18.55 -6.96
CA ASP A 60 7.55 -18.62 -7.19
C ASP A 60 7.93 -17.98 -8.53
N GLY A 61 8.96 -17.17 -8.50
CA GLY A 61 9.45 -16.43 -9.67
C GLY A 61 8.83 -15.04 -9.86
N ASP A 62 7.83 -14.65 -9.06
CA ASP A 62 7.21 -13.32 -9.16
C ASP A 62 8.24 -12.20 -8.87
N ALA A 63 8.10 -11.08 -9.58
CA ALA A 63 8.76 -9.82 -9.27
C ALA A 63 7.82 -8.95 -8.41
N VAL A 64 8.30 -8.51 -7.26
CA VAL A 64 7.53 -7.77 -6.26
C VAL A 64 8.08 -6.34 -6.11
N LEU A 65 7.19 -5.35 -6.12
CA LEU A 65 7.48 -3.98 -5.69
C LEU A 65 6.88 -3.75 -4.31
N ASP A 66 7.74 -3.58 -3.30
CA ASP A 66 7.33 -3.15 -1.96
C ASP A 66 7.41 -1.62 -1.88
N LEU A 67 6.28 -0.96 -2.10
CA LEU A 67 6.18 0.49 -2.21
C LEU A 67 5.93 1.12 -0.84
N MET A 68 6.61 2.24 -0.56
CA MET A 68 6.65 2.88 0.76
C MET A 68 7.17 1.92 1.84
N SER A 69 8.16 1.14 1.47
CA SER A 69 8.80 0.08 2.23
C SER A 69 9.64 0.62 3.40
N SER A 70 9.93 -0.24 4.33
CA SER A 70 10.82 -0.04 5.46
C SER A 70 11.71 -1.28 5.64
N TRP A 71 12.06 -1.64 6.88
CA TRP A 71 12.96 -2.74 7.21
C TRP A 71 12.32 -4.13 7.14
N VAL A 72 11.03 -4.25 6.84
CA VAL A 72 10.29 -5.52 6.69
C VAL A 72 9.22 -5.39 5.61
N SER A 73 9.17 -6.36 4.68
CA SER A 73 8.19 -6.40 3.58
C SER A 73 7.01 -7.33 3.83
N HIS A 74 7.03 -8.11 4.91
CA HIS A 74 6.02 -9.12 5.26
C HIS A 74 5.79 -10.19 4.20
N LEU A 75 6.75 -10.41 3.29
CA LEU A 75 6.65 -11.45 2.27
C LEU A 75 6.90 -12.84 2.85
N PRO A 76 6.28 -13.90 2.32
CA PRO A 76 6.56 -15.28 2.74
C PRO A 76 8.01 -15.69 2.48
N ASP A 77 8.72 -16.14 3.50
CA ASP A 77 10.15 -16.51 3.41
C ASP A 77 10.40 -17.82 2.65
N HIS A 78 9.37 -18.65 2.48
CA HIS A 78 9.49 -19.94 1.80
C HIS A 78 9.37 -19.83 0.27
N LYS A 79 9.00 -18.66 -0.27
CA LYS A 79 8.92 -18.42 -1.70
C LYS A 79 10.19 -17.84 -2.29
N HIS A 80 10.42 -18.15 -3.55
CA HIS A 80 11.53 -17.59 -4.32
C HIS A 80 11.03 -16.51 -5.27
N TYR A 81 11.57 -15.31 -5.13
CA TYR A 81 11.22 -14.16 -5.98
C TYR A 81 12.29 -13.93 -7.02
N SER A 82 11.90 -13.56 -8.24
CA SER A 82 12.87 -13.14 -9.27
C SER A 82 13.48 -11.78 -8.92
N ARG A 83 12.71 -10.93 -8.25
CA ARG A 83 13.12 -9.62 -7.75
C ARG A 83 12.18 -9.16 -6.64
N VAL A 84 12.73 -8.55 -5.60
CA VAL A 84 11.96 -7.77 -4.62
C VAL A 84 12.59 -6.38 -4.57
N SER A 85 11.92 -5.39 -5.15
CA SER A 85 12.42 -4.02 -5.15
C SER A 85 11.68 -3.19 -4.12
N GLY A 86 12.43 -2.56 -3.20
CA GLY A 86 11.88 -1.67 -2.19
C GLY A 86 11.90 -0.21 -2.65
N GLN A 87 10.85 0.54 -2.39
CA GLN A 87 10.88 1.99 -2.48
C GLN A 87 10.47 2.58 -1.13
N GLY A 88 11.28 3.46 -0.58
CA GLY A 88 11.03 4.07 0.73
C GLY A 88 11.81 5.36 0.93
N MET A 89 11.76 5.89 2.15
CA MET A 89 12.39 7.18 2.45
C MET A 89 13.63 7.09 3.36
N ASN A 90 13.88 5.94 4.00
CA ASN A 90 15.02 5.80 4.90
C ASN A 90 15.96 4.70 4.42
N GLN A 91 17.19 5.08 4.06
CA GLN A 91 18.19 4.16 3.54
C GLN A 91 18.57 3.07 4.55
N ILE A 92 18.69 3.41 5.83
CA ILE A 92 19.09 2.45 6.87
C ILE A 92 17.99 1.39 7.05
N GLU A 93 16.72 1.79 7.03
CA GLU A 93 15.60 0.84 7.12
C GLU A 93 15.62 -0.14 5.93
N LEU A 94 15.73 0.37 4.70
CA LEU A 94 15.75 -0.46 3.50
C LEU A 94 16.98 -1.38 3.44
N GLN A 95 18.15 -0.92 3.87
CA GLN A 95 19.36 -1.76 3.98
C GLN A 95 19.22 -2.89 5.01
N ASN A 96 18.39 -2.71 6.04
CA ASN A 96 18.09 -3.74 7.02
C ASN A 96 16.96 -4.69 6.61
N ASN A 97 16.31 -4.45 5.46
CA ASN A 97 15.28 -5.35 4.94
C ASN A 97 15.92 -6.48 4.13
N SER A 98 16.07 -7.64 4.77
CA SER A 98 16.71 -8.83 4.17
C SER A 98 15.92 -9.45 3.01
N GLN A 99 14.67 -9.04 2.79
CA GLN A 99 13.82 -9.54 1.71
C GLN A 99 14.02 -8.77 0.40
N LEU A 100 14.65 -7.56 0.44
CA LEU A 100 14.88 -6.75 -0.76
C LEU A 100 16.11 -7.22 -1.54
N THR A 101 15.99 -7.29 -2.86
CA THR A 101 17.11 -7.47 -3.79
C THR A 101 17.75 -6.15 -4.20
N ASP A 102 16.95 -5.11 -4.27
CA ASP A 102 17.34 -3.73 -4.57
C ASP A 102 16.34 -2.75 -3.95
N PHE A 103 16.73 -1.48 -3.85
CA PHE A 103 15.81 -0.45 -3.37
C PHE A 103 16.11 0.93 -3.95
N HIS A 104 15.12 1.82 -3.88
CA HIS A 104 15.21 3.21 -4.28
C HIS A 104 14.71 4.15 -3.18
N ILE A 105 15.45 5.25 -2.95
CA ILE A 105 15.08 6.28 -1.98
C ILE A 105 14.32 7.39 -2.70
N GLN A 106 13.07 7.59 -2.31
CA GLN A 106 12.21 8.59 -2.94
C GLN A 106 11.08 9.03 -2.01
N ASN A 107 10.74 10.31 -2.04
CA ASN A 107 9.53 10.85 -1.40
C ASN A 107 8.41 10.96 -2.43
N LEU A 108 7.45 10.05 -2.37
CA LEU A 108 6.31 10.00 -3.32
C LEU A 108 5.35 11.19 -3.19
N ASN A 109 5.45 12.01 -2.15
CA ASN A 109 4.70 13.25 -2.07
C ASN A 109 5.36 14.38 -2.88
N ASN A 110 6.67 14.29 -3.13
CA ASN A 110 7.42 15.26 -3.93
C ASN A 110 7.53 14.82 -5.39
N GLU A 111 7.80 13.54 -5.62
CA GLU A 111 7.94 12.96 -6.94
C GLU A 111 7.18 11.63 -7.00
N GLN A 112 6.16 11.54 -7.85
CA GLN A 112 5.32 10.36 -7.96
C GLN A 112 5.79 9.37 -9.03
N GLN A 113 6.62 9.81 -9.99
CA GLN A 113 7.13 8.94 -11.04
C GLN A 113 8.09 7.90 -10.45
N LEU A 114 7.75 6.62 -10.61
CA LEU A 114 8.59 5.53 -10.13
C LEU A 114 9.76 5.25 -11.07
N PRO A 115 10.97 4.96 -10.54
CA PRO A 115 12.19 4.74 -11.33
C PRO A 115 12.24 3.34 -11.96
N TYR A 116 11.11 2.82 -12.39
CA TYR A 116 10.97 1.51 -13.02
C TYR A 116 10.36 1.64 -14.40
N GLY A 117 10.64 0.66 -15.26
CA GLY A 117 10.02 0.55 -16.58
C GLY A 117 8.54 0.16 -16.51
N ASN A 118 7.88 0.10 -17.66
CA ASN A 118 6.53 -0.42 -17.75
C ASN A 118 6.53 -1.93 -17.55
N GLU A 119 5.53 -2.45 -16.83
CA GLU A 119 5.25 -3.89 -16.78
C GLU A 119 6.40 -4.74 -16.20
N GLU A 120 7.04 -4.24 -15.14
CA GLU A 120 8.13 -4.96 -14.48
C GLU A 120 7.67 -5.92 -13.36
N PHE A 121 6.55 -5.63 -12.67
CA PHE A 121 6.18 -6.31 -11.43
C PHE A 121 4.88 -7.12 -11.55
N ASP A 122 4.87 -8.29 -10.91
CA ASP A 122 3.70 -9.16 -10.79
C ASP A 122 2.80 -8.72 -9.62
N LEU A 123 3.42 -8.26 -8.53
CA LEU A 123 2.74 -7.72 -7.35
C LEU A 123 3.36 -6.38 -6.94
N CYS A 124 2.50 -5.42 -6.59
CA CYS A 124 2.90 -4.22 -5.84
C CYS A 124 2.21 -4.24 -4.48
N THR A 125 2.97 -4.11 -3.40
CA THR A 125 2.46 -4.00 -2.04
C THR A 125 2.63 -2.59 -1.48
N ILE A 126 1.66 -2.13 -0.69
CA ILE A 126 1.76 -0.97 0.19
C ILE A 126 1.31 -1.42 1.57
N ALA A 127 2.26 -1.57 2.50
CA ALA A 127 1.97 -2.06 3.84
C ALA A 127 1.92 -0.90 4.86
N VAL A 128 0.76 -0.65 5.44
CA VAL A 128 0.53 0.28 6.58
C VAL A 128 1.10 1.69 6.33
N SER A 129 1.09 2.16 5.09
CA SER A 129 1.73 3.44 4.71
C SER A 129 0.93 4.32 3.75
N VAL A 130 -0.11 3.80 3.10
CA VAL A 130 -0.95 4.53 2.12
C VAL A 130 -1.56 5.82 2.67
N GLN A 131 -1.79 5.89 3.98
CA GLN A 131 -2.34 7.04 4.70
C GLN A 131 -1.50 8.31 4.64
N TYR A 132 -0.26 8.22 4.17
CA TYR A 132 0.67 9.35 4.10
C TYR A 132 0.78 9.98 2.72
N LEU A 133 0.09 9.44 1.71
CA LEU A 133 0.08 9.96 0.34
C LEU A 133 -0.84 11.18 0.21
N THR A 134 -0.29 12.31 -0.24
CA THR A 134 -1.04 13.55 -0.53
C THR A 134 -1.52 13.62 -1.98
N SER A 135 -0.90 12.84 -2.87
CA SER A 135 -1.27 12.72 -4.29
C SER A 135 -1.45 11.25 -4.69
N PRO A 136 -2.36 10.48 -3.99
CA PRO A 136 -2.43 9.03 -4.16
C PRO A 136 -2.80 8.61 -5.58
N VAL A 137 -3.70 9.33 -6.26
CA VAL A 137 -4.11 8.97 -7.62
C VAL A 137 -2.92 8.96 -8.59
N GLN A 138 -1.96 9.88 -8.45
CA GLN A 138 -0.78 9.91 -9.30
C GLN A 138 0.15 8.72 -9.03
N VAL A 139 0.35 8.38 -7.75
CA VAL A 139 1.12 7.20 -7.35
C VAL A 139 0.46 5.92 -7.87
N PHE A 140 -0.86 5.79 -7.78
CA PHE A 140 -1.58 4.63 -8.27
C PHE A 140 -1.56 4.51 -9.81
N LYS A 141 -1.46 5.62 -10.55
CA LYS A 141 -1.19 5.60 -12.00
C LYS A 141 0.18 5.00 -12.31
N GLU A 142 1.18 5.34 -11.53
CA GLU A 142 2.52 4.76 -11.67
C GLU A 142 2.52 3.28 -11.29
N ILE A 143 1.81 2.88 -10.23
CA ILE A 143 1.61 1.45 -9.89
C ILE A 143 0.98 0.72 -11.09
N TYR A 144 -0.06 1.29 -11.70
CA TYR A 144 -0.67 0.70 -12.90
C TYR A 144 0.33 0.55 -14.04
N ARG A 145 1.18 1.55 -14.26
CA ARG A 145 2.20 1.54 -15.31
C ARG A 145 3.22 0.43 -15.11
N VAL A 146 3.75 0.30 -13.88
CA VAL A 146 4.83 -0.65 -13.58
C VAL A 146 4.36 -2.09 -13.36
N LEU A 147 3.08 -2.31 -13.10
CA LEU A 147 2.51 -3.65 -13.01
C LEU A 147 2.42 -4.31 -14.38
N LYS A 148 2.78 -5.58 -14.46
CA LYS A 148 2.55 -6.44 -15.63
C LYS A 148 1.04 -6.61 -15.88
N PRO A 149 0.64 -7.02 -17.12
CA PRO A 149 -0.71 -7.52 -17.36
C PRO A 149 -1.07 -8.63 -16.35
N ASN A 150 -2.26 -8.54 -15.77
CA ASN A 150 -2.76 -9.37 -14.67
C ASN A 150 -2.01 -9.23 -13.34
N GLY A 151 -1.06 -8.32 -13.26
CA GLY A 151 -0.39 -7.98 -12.00
C GLY A 151 -1.37 -7.37 -11.00
N THR A 152 -1.10 -7.60 -9.73
CA THR A 152 -1.97 -7.19 -8.61
C THR A 152 -1.32 -6.05 -7.81
N CYS A 153 -2.10 -5.08 -7.37
CA CYS A 153 -1.72 -4.19 -6.28
C CYS A 153 -2.48 -4.57 -5.01
N CYS A 154 -1.75 -4.71 -3.89
CA CYS A 154 -2.32 -5.00 -2.58
C CYS A 154 -1.95 -3.90 -1.59
N VAL A 155 -2.93 -3.17 -1.11
CA VAL A 155 -2.79 -2.12 -0.10
C VAL A 155 -3.33 -2.64 1.22
N SER A 156 -2.47 -2.72 2.23
CA SER A 156 -2.88 -3.11 3.59
C SER A 156 -2.75 -1.93 4.55
N PHE A 157 -3.63 -1.87 5.54
CA PHE A 157 -3.61 -0.83 6.56
C PHE A 157 -4.31 -1.27 7.85
N SER A 158 -4.01 -0.54 8.91
CA SER A 158 -4.52 -0.74 10.25
C SER A 158 -5.09 0.58 10.80
N ASN A 159 -5.46 0.59 12.08
CA ASN A 159 -5.74 1.81 12.85
C ASN A 159 -4.44 2.50 13.35
N ARG A 160 -3.26 1.90 13.08
CA ARG A 160 -1.96 2.45 13.45
C ARG A 160 -1.50 3.47 12.41
N MET A 161 -1.08 4.63 12.90
CA MET A 161 -0.54 5.71 12.04
C MET A 161 0.26 6.71 12.86
N PHE A 162 1.02 7.55 12.18
CA PHE A 162 1.53 8.81 12.72
C PHE A 162 0.50 9.92 12.45
N PRO A 163 -0.32 10.34 13.43
CA PRO A 163 -1.48 11.21 13.15
C PRO A 163 -1.11 12.52 12.47
N MET A 164 0.03 13.13 12.86
CA MET A 164 0.52 14.40 12.29
C MET A 164 0.85 14.28 10.79
N LYS A 165 1.31 13.09 10.35
CA LYS A 165 1.72 12.82 8.96
C LYS A 165 0.62 12.17 8.11
N ALA A 166 -0.42 11.64 8.74
CA ALA A 166 -1.57 11.09 8.02
C ALA A 166 -2.42 12.20 7.41
N ILE A 167 -2.96 11.96 6.22
CA ILE A 167 -3.90 12.89 5.57
C ILE A 167 -5.18 13.04 6.39
N LEU A 168 -5.87 14.16 6.25
CA LEU A 168 -7.09 14.45 7.01
C LEU A 168 -8.15 13.36 6.85
N ALA A 169 -8.37 12.86 5.63
CA ALA A 169 -9.31 11.77 5.37
C ALA A 169 -9.04 10.56 6.26
N TRP A 170 -7.76 10.20 6.44
CA TRP A 170 -7.39 9.05 7.26
C TRP A 170 -7.65 9.25 8.75
N ARG A 171 -7.53 10.49 9.22
CA ARG A 171 -7.78 10.82 10.64
C ARG A 171 -9.26 10.88 11.02
N ILE A 172 -10.15 11.16 10.06
CA ILE A 172 -11.59 11.35 10.32
C ILE A 172 -12.46 10.20 9.84
N PHE A 173 -11.94 9.33 8.96
CA PHE A 173 -12.67 8.17 8.44
C PHE A 173 -12.48 6.94 9.33
N THR A 174 -13.31 5.93 9.11
CA THR A 174 -13.24 4.62 9.77
C THR A 174 -12.59 3.59 8.84
N GLY A 175 -12.28 2.39 9.34
CA GLY A 175 -11.67 1.32 8.53
C GLY A 175 -12.42 0.98 7.24
N GLU A 176 -13.75 0.95 7.26
CA GLU A 176 -14.56 0.71 6.06
C GLU A 176 -14.49 1.88 5.07
N ASP A 177 -14.50 3.12 5.57
CA ASP A 177 -14.34 4.30 4.72
C ASP A 177 -12.92 4.42 4.18
N HIS A 178 -11.90 3.94 4.91
CA HIS A 178 -10.54 3.79 4.39
C HIS A 178 -10.51 2.79 3.22
N CYS A 179 -11.22 1.65 3.33
CA CYS A 179 -11.35 0.72 2.20
C CYS A 179 -11.97 1.40 0.97
N ARG A 180 -13.03 2.19 1.16
CA ARG A 180 -13.68 2.95 0.10
C ARG A 180 -12.75 3.99 -0.53
N LEU A 181 -12.00 4.68 0.31
CA LEU A 181 -11.03 5.68 -0.14
C LEU A 181 -9.93 5.05 -1.01
N VAL A 182 -9.37 3.91 -0.59
CA VAL A 182 -8.35 3.20 -1.37
C VAL A 182 -8.94 2.61 -2.66
N ALA A 183 -10.15 2.07 -2.62
CA ALA A 183 -10.85 1.62 -3.83
C ALA A 183 -11.03 2.76 -4.84
N TRP A 184 -11.39 3.96 -4.36
CA TRP A 184 -11.48 5.15 -5.20
C TRP A 184 -10.11 5.54 -5.81
N TYR A 185 -8.98 5.36 -5.11
CA TYR A 185 -7.65 5.58 -5.71
C TYR A 185 -7.43 4.70 -6.93
N PHE A 186 -7.79 3.42 -6.84
CA PHE A 186 -7.72 2.49 -7.96
C PHE A 186 -8.63 2.92 -9.12
N GLU A 187 -9.89 3.27 -8.84
CA GLU A 187 -10.85 3.69 -9.86
C GLU A 187 -10.39 4.94 -10.62
N MET A 188 -9.73 5.89 -9.94
CA MET A 188 -9.26 7.15 -10.52
C MET A 188 -7.90 7.04 -11.20
N ALA A 189 -7.14 6.00 -10.92
CA ALA A 189 -5.76 5.85 -11.41
C ALA A 189 -5.66 5.24 -12.81
N GLY A 190 -6.65 4.45 -13.23
CA GLY A 190 -6.57 3.75 -14.51
C GLY A 190 -7.63 2.66 -14.65
N GLU A 191 -7.34 1.69 -15.50
CA GLU A 191 -8.25 0.58 -15.77
C GLU A 191 -8.03 -0.62 -14.83
N PHE A 192 -7.80 -0.36 -13.54
CA PHE A 192 -7.82 -1.41 -12.54
C PHE A 192 -9.19 -2.10 -12.52
N ARG A 193 -9.18 -3.42 -12.34
CA ARG A 193 -10.37 -4.28 -12.25
C ARG A 193 -10.29 -5.15 -11.01
N GLU A 194 -11.36 -5.88 -10.74
CA GLU A 194 -11.44 -6.80 -9.59
C GLU A 194 -11.06 -6.11 -8.28
N ILE A 195 -11.51 -4.86 -8.08
CA ILE A 195 -11.25 -4.13 -6.84
C ILE A 195 -12.03 -4.81 -5.72
N GLN A 196 -11.31 -5.32 -4.73
CA GLN A 196 -11.89 -6.05 -3.59
C GLN A 196 -11.32 -5.50 -2.28
N SER A 197 -12.11 -5.54 -1.22
CA SER A 197 -11.66 -5.17 0.12
C SER A 197 -12.05 -6.25 1.13
N GLU A 198 -11.17 -6.50 2.08
CA GLU A 198 -11.37 -7.48 3.13
C GLU A 198 -10.84 -6.98 4.47
N GLN A 199 -11.51 -7.31 5.56
CA GLN A 199 -11.00 -7.15 6.91
C GLN A 199 -10.40 -8.49 7.37
N LEU A 200 -9.08 -8.56 7.42
CA LEU A 200 -8.34 -9.78 7.78
C LEU A 200 -8.29 -10.00 9.30
N VAL A 201 -8.16 -8.92 10.07
CA VAL A 201 -8.21 -8.94 11.54
C VAL A 201 -9.32 -8.01 12.00
N SER A 202 -10.25 -8.56 12.81
CA SER A 202 -11.42 -7.82 13.29
C SER A 202 -11.02 -6.66 14.21
N LYS A 203 -11.66 -5.50 14.04
CA LYS A 203 -11.54 -4.37 14.97
C LYS A 203 -12.01 -4.66 16.39
N ASN A 204 -12.77 -5.74 16.57
CA ASN A 204 -13.29 -6.17 17.88
C ASN A 204 -12.40 -7.25 18.52
N SER A 205 -11.26 -7.59 17.92
CA SER A 205 -10.27 -8.49 18.49
C SER A 205 -9.36 -7.75 19.48
N ASN A 206 -8.52 -8.50 20.19
CA ASN A 206 -7.47 -7.94 21.05
C ASN A 206 -6.20 -7.57 20.27
N PHE A 207 -6.22 -7.72 18.95
CA PHE A 207 -5.10 -7.47 18.04
C PHE A 207 -5.35 -6.23 17.20
N ASP A 208 -4.29 -5.71 16.58
CA ASP A 208 -4.41 -4.60 15.64
C ASP A 208 -5.32 -5.00 14.46
N PRO A 209 -6.39 -4.24 14.17
CA PRO A 209 -7.24 -4.52 13.03
C PRO A 209 -6.44 -4.41 11.75
N LEU A 210 -6.70 -5.30 10.80
CA LEU A 210 -6.02 -5.31 9.51
C LEU A 210 -7.04 -5.36 8.38
N TYR A 211 -6.90 -4.44 7.45
CA TYR A 211 -7.70 -4.35 6.23
C TYR A 211 -6.80 -4.45 5.03
N VAL A 212 -7.31 -5.01 3.95
CA VAL A 212 -6.65 -5.02 2.64
C VAL A 212 -7.62 -4.55 1.56
N VAL A 213 -7.06 -3.86 0.57
CA VAL A 213 -7.75 -3.55 -0.69
C VAL A 213 -6.84 -3.97 -1.83
N THR A 214 -7.35 -4.82 -2.71
CA THR A 214 -6.61 -5.32 -3.88
C THR A 214 -7.27 -4.90 -5.17
N ALA A 215 -6.49 -4.76 -6.22
CA ALA A 215 -6.96 -4.53 -7.58
C ALA A 215 -5.97 -5.12 -8.59
N LYS A 216 -6.47 -5.52 -9.77
CA LYS A 216 -5.65 -6.08 -10.86
C LYS A 216 -5.57 -5.14 -12.05
N LYS A 217 -4.41 -5.12 -12.69
CA LYS A 217 -4.23 -4.58 -14.04
C LYS A 217 -4.69 -5.61 -15.06
N ILE A 218 -5.91 -5.49 -15.56
CA ILE A 218 -6.42 -6.35 -16.64
C ILE A 218 -6.33 -5.57 -17.94
N LEU A 219 -5.63 -6.14 -18.94
CA LEU A 219 -5.67 -5.60 -20.30
C LEU A 219 -7.03 -5.93 -20.93
N VAL A 220 -7.70 -4.93 -21.44
CA VAL A 220 -8.96 -5.03 -22.19
C VAL A 220 -8.64 -5.27 -23.67
#